data_79f4ef0167baebfe54bd7c2e743a77ad
#
_entry.id   79f4ef0167baebfe54bd7c2e743a77ad
#
_cell.length_a   1.000
_cell.length_b   1.000
_cell.length_c   1.000
_cell.angle_alpha   90.00
_cell.angle_beta   90.00
_cell.angle_gamma   90.00
#
_symmetry.space_group_name_H-M   'P 1'
#
loop_
_entity.id
_entity.type
_entity.pdbx_description
1 polymer ?
#
loop_
_entity_poly.entity_id
_entity_poly.type
_entity_poly.pdbx_seq_one_letter_code
_entity_poly.pdbx_strand_id
1 'polypeptide(L)'
;QKVIVVASNDLQSLYVANNVCSAVEYFRKLGGNVGVAGMVINKDDGEGQAQAFCKAVGIPELAAIPANEDIRRKSASYEIIGHPDGEWGSLFADLAKHAGESSPHPPMPMTQDELLGLFDGDTVGRDVVLQPATLSDLCSAETLNKPSLEVVYDSI
;
A
#
# COMPACT_ATOMS: atom_id res chain seq x y z
N GLN A 1 6.28 8.89 -14.92
CA GLN A 1 5.59 9.16 -13.64
C GLN A 1 5.99 8.12 -12.60
N LYS A 2 6.05 8.53 -11.32
CA LYS A 2 6.39 7.66 -10.19
C LYS A 2 5.15 7.49 -9.30
N VAL A 3 4.89 6.26 -8.85
CA VAL A 3 3.90 5.94 -7.83
C VAL A 3 4.65 5.48 -6.59
N ILE A 4 4.33 6.03 -5.43
CA ILE A 4 4.76 5.53 -4.12
C ILE A 4 3.56 4.85 -3.49
N VAL A 5 3.73 3.59 -3.10
CA VAL A 5 2.71 2.82 -2.39
C VAL A 5 2.93 2.98 -0.89
N VAL A 6 1.88 3.16 -0.12
CA VAL A 6 1.94 3.17 1.34
C VAL A 6 1.01 2.06 1.86
N ALA A 7 1.55 1.12 2.61
CA ALA A 7 0.81 -0.02 3.13
C ALA A 7 1.34 -0.43 4.51
N SER A 8 0.56 -1.19 5.25
CA SER A 8 0.93 -1.83 6.52
C SER A 8 1.06 -3.35 6.36
N ASN A 9 1.51 -4.05 7.40
CA ASN A 9 1.72 -5.51 7.36
C ASN A 9 0.43 -6.35 7.37
N ASP A 10 -0.74 -5.74 7.28
CA ASP A 10 -2.00 -6.49 7.25
C ASP A 10 -2.43 -6.90 5.83
N LEU A 11 -3.15 -8.01 5.73
CA LEU A 11 -3.61 -8.60 4.47
C LEU A 11 -4.43 -7.61 3.63
N GLN A 12 -5.34 -6.85 4.25
CA GLN A 12 -6.19 -5.91 3.54
C GLN A 12 -5.38 -4.77 2.91
N SER A 13 -4.41 -4.25 3.64
CA SER A 13 -3.52 -3.19 3.16
C SER A 13 -2.66 -3.68 2.00
N LEU A 14 -2.09 -4.88 2.10
CA LEU A 14 -1.28 -5.47 1.02
C LEU A 14 -2.13 -5.88 -0.19
N TYR A 15 -3.38 -6.28 0.01
CA TYR A 15 -4.32 -6.52 -1.08
C TYR A 15 -4.57 -5.23 -1.91
N VAL A 16 -4.81 -4.11 -1.23
CA VAL A 16 -4.97 -2.81 -1.90
C VAL A 16 -3.67 -2.39 -2.60
N ALA A 17 -2.52 -2.58 -1.97
CA ALA A 17 -1.21 -2.30 -2.56
C ALA A 17 -0.99 -3.12 -3.86
N ASN A 18 -1.37 -4.40 -3.85
CA ASN A 18 -1.30 -5.28 -5.02
C ASN A 18 -2.22 -4.81 -6.16
N ASN A 19 -3.42 -4.32 -5.83
CA ASN A 19 -4.33 -3.73 -6.83
C ASN A 19 -3.75 -2.45 -7.45
N VAL A 20 -3.05 -1.62 -6.67
CA VAL A 20 -2.33 -0.46 -7.22
C VAL A 20 -1.22 -0.92 -8.17
N CYS A 21 -0.45 -1.95 -7.81
CA CYS A 21 0.57 -2.53 -8.67
C CYS A 21 -0.04 -3.08 -9.97
N SER A 22 -1.18 -3.76 -9.90
CA SER A 22 -1.92 -4.26 -11.06
C SER A 22 -2.37 -3.13 -11.98
N ALA A 23 -2.86 -2.02 -11.42
CA ALA A 23 -3.25 -0.85 -12.19
C ALA A 23 -2.05 -0.21 -12.89
N VAL A 24 -0.90 -0.07 -12.19
CA VAL A 24 0.33 0.46 -12.78
C VAL A 24 0.80 -0.43 -13.94
N GLU A 25 0.81 -1.76 -13.76
CA GLU A 25 1.18 -2.70 -14.83
C GLU A 25 0.24 -2.59 -16.03
N TYR A 26 -1.07 -2.49 -15.79
CA TYR A 26 -2.06 -2.30 -16.85
C TYR A 26 -1.80 -1.03 -17.67
N PHE A 27 -1.59 0.13 -17.01
CA PHE A 27 -1.28 1.37 -17.70
C PHE A 27 0.03 1.30 -18.48
N ARG A 28 1.04 0.58 -17.98
CA ARG A 28 2.28 0.33 -18.70
C ARG A 28 2.05 -0.47 -19.99
N LYS A 29 1.22 -1.51 -19.93
CA LYS A 29 0.84 -2.32 -21.12
C LYS A 29 0.12 -1.50 -22.19
N LEU A 30 -0.57 -0.44 -21.79
CA LEU A 30 -1.18 0.54 -22.71
C LEU A 30 -0.19 1.59 -23.25
N GLY A 31 1.09 1.48 -22.95
CA GLY A 31 2.14 2.40 -23.39
C GLY A 31 2.38 3.59 -22.43
N GLY A 32 1.78 3.59 -21.26
CA GLY A 32 1.98 4.62 -20.25
C GLY A 32 3.40 4.57 -19.64
N ASN A 33 4.03 5.73 -19.50
CA ASN A 33 5.33 5.87 -18.82
C ASN A 33 5.12 6.11 -17.32
N VAL A 34 4.76 5.04 -16.61
CA VAL A 34 4.51 5.02 -15.16
C VAL A 34 5.17 3.80 -14.52
N GLY A 35 5.58 3.89 -13.28
CA GLY A 35 6.13 2.78 -12.50
C GLY A 35 6.05 3.04 -11.00
N VAL A 36 6.26 2.01 -10.21
CA VAL A 36 6.28 2.11 -8.75
C VAL A 36 7.71 2.48 -8.31
N ALA A 37 7.86 3.62 -7.66
CA ALA A 37 9.15 4.05 -7.11
C ALA A 37 9.55 3.20 -5.89
N GLY A 38 8.57 2.67 -5.18
CA GLY A 38 8.74 1.79 -4.04
C GLY A 38 7.57 1.88 -3.07
N MET A 39 7.70 1.19 -1.96
CA MET A 39 6.70 1.14 -0.90
C MET A 39 7.22 1.73 0.40
N VAL A 40 6.39 2.48 1.08
CA VAL A 40 6.55 2.87 2.48
C VAL A 40 5.70 1.93 3.33
N ILE A 41 6.35 1.21 4.23
CA ILE A 41 5.67 0.35 5.19
C ILE A 41 5.27 1.22 6.38
N ASN A 42 3.97 1.42 6.56
CA ASN A 42 3.42 2.22 7.65
C ASN A 42 2.91 1.33 8.78
N LYS A 43 3.12 1.73 10.01
CA LYS A 43 2.79 0.94 11.21
C LYS A 43 3.46 -0.45 11.17
N ASP A 44 4.74 -0.46 10.80
CA ASP A 44 5.52 -1.70 10.78
C ASP A 44 5.60 -2.29 12.19
N ASP A 45 5.11 -3.51 12.34
CA ASP A 45 5.10 -4.30 13.57
C ASP A 45 6.26 -5.31 13.62
N GLY A 46 7.05 -5.40 12.53
CA GLY A 46 8.19 -6.29 12.41
C GLY A 46 7.85 -7.72 11.95
N GLU A 47 6.59 -8.01 11.59
CA GLU A 47 6.18 -9.35 11.11
C GLU A 47 6.72 -9.68 9.72
N GLY A 48 7.01 -8.68 8.89
CA GLY A 48 7.75 -8.85 7.64
C GLY A 48 6.94 -9.18 6.39
N GLN A 49 5.61 -9.25 6.46
CA GLN A 49 4.76 -9.55 5.31
C GLN A 49 4.89 -8.48 4.21
N ALA A 50 4.95 -7.20 4.60
CA ALA A 50 5.10 -6.09 3.67
C ALA A 50 6.46 -6.09 2.98
N GLN A 51 7.53 -6.47 3.69
CA GLN A 51 8.86 -6.65 3.13
C GLN A 51 8.88 -7.81 2.12
N ALA A 52 8.25 -8.93 2.48
CA ALA A 52 8.10 -10.08 1.59
C ALA A 52 7.28 -9.72 0.34
N PHE A 53 6.22 -8.93 0.48
CA PHE A 53 5.43 -8.39 -0.62
C PHE A 53 6.29 -7.53 -1.55
N CYS A 54 7.06 -6.56 -1.03
CA CYS A 54 7.95 -5.73 -1.84
C CYS A 54 8.89 -6.57 -2.69
N LYS A 55 9.49 -7.61 -2.09
CA LYS A 55 10.41 -8.52 -2.77
C LYS A 55 9.71 -9.32 -3.87
N ALA A 56 8.52 -9.85 -3.60
CA ALA A 56 7.76 -10.66 -4.55
C ALA A 56 7.28 -9.82 -5.75
N VAL A 57 6.79 -8.60 -5.50
CA VAL A 57 6.31 -7.68 -6.54
C VAL A 57 7.45 -6.99 -7.31
N GLY A 58 8.68 -7.04 -6.79
CA GLY A 58 9.87 -6.46 -7.43
C GLY A 58 9.97 -4.93 -7.28
N ILE A 59 9.49 -4.38 -6.16
CA ILE A 59 9.57 -2.95 -5.85
C ILE A 59 10.45 -2.74 -4.61
N PRO A 60 11.21 -1.61 -4.53
CA PRO A 60 12.03 -1.35 -3.35
C PRO A 60 11.19 -0.93 -2.15
N GLU A 61 11.65 -1.27 -0.95
CA GLU A 61 11.23 -0.63 0.28
C GLU A 61 11.90 0.75 0.37
N LEU A 62 11.12 1.80 0.57
CA LEU A 62 11.63 3.17 0.72
C LEU A 62 11.89 3.52 2.17
N ALA A 63 11.01 3.09 3.05
CA ALA A 63 11.14 3.21 4.51
C ALA A 63 10.13 2.30 5.22
N ALA A 64 10.46 1.89 6.45
CA ALA A 64 9.54 1.29 7.40
C ALA A 64 9.30 2.27 8.56
N ILE A 65 8.06 2.70 8.75
CA ILE A 65 7.63 3.57 9.84
C ILE A 65 7.05 2.67 10.92
N PRO A 66 7.65 2.58 12.11
CA PRO A 66 7.24 1.63 13.12
C PRO A 66 5.83 1.91 13.66
N ALA A 67 5.14 0.86 14.09
CA ALA A 67 3.94 0.97 14.90
C ALA A 67 4.33 1.52 16.28
N ASN A 68 4.26 2.84 16.46
CA ASN A 68 4.72 3.53 17.66
C ASN A 68 3.64 4.44 18.23
N GLU A 69 3.44 4.38 19.53
CA GLU A 69 2.42 5.16 20.25
C GLU A 69 2.70 6.68 20.21
N ASP A 70 3.95 7.11 20.21
CA ASP A 70 4.30 8.52 20.09
C ASP A 70 3.91 9.08 18.71
N ILE A 71 4.19 8.32 17.65
CA ILE A 71 3.76 8.67 16.29
C ILE A 71 2.22 8.79 16.23
N ARG A 72 1.51 7.80 16.80
CA ARG A 72 0.05 7.80 16.85
C ARG A 72 -0.50 9.02 17.60
N ARG A 73 0.07 9.33 18.76
CA ARG A 73 -0.34 10.47 19.59
C ARG A 73 -0.10 11.80 18.87
N LYS A 74 1.10 12.00 18.32
CA LYS A 74 1.45 13.22 17.58
C LYS A 74 0.54 13.40 16.36
N SER A 75 0.28 12.33 15.61
CA SER A 75 -0.66 12.37 14.49
C SER A 75 -2.06 12.79 14.92
N ALA A 76 -2.58 12.26 16.03
CA ALA A 76 -3.88 12.63 16.57
C ALA A 76 -3.95 14.08 17.04
N SER A 77 -2.81 14.66 17.45
CA SER A 77 -2.69 16.08 17.87
C SER A 77 -2.35 17.03 16.71
N TYR A 78 -2.33 16.52 15.46
CA TYR A 78 -1.92 17.30 14.27
C TYR A 78 -0.49 17.87 14.35
N GLU A 79 0.39 17.23 15.11
CA GLU A 79 1.79 17.61 15.18
C GLU A 79 2.57 17.09 13.97
N ILE A 80 3.57 17.83 13.53
CA ILE A 80 4.46 17.39 12.43
C ILE A 80 5.44 16.34 12.99
N ILE A 81 5.25 15.08 12.62
CA ILE A 81 6.05 13.95 13.09
C ILE A 81 7.48 14.02 12.54
N GLY A 82 7.63 14.37 11.26
CA GLY A 82 8.91 14.46 10.56
C GLY A 82 9.64 15.80 10.72
N HIS A 83 9.45 16.53 11.83
CA HIS A 83 10.21 17.74 12.08
C HIS A 83 11.72 17.44 12.16
N PRO A 84 12.60 18.20 11.49
CA PRO A 84 14.04 17.91 11.43
C PRO A 84 14.71 17.71 12.79
N ASP A 85 14.32 18.49 13.80
CA ASP A 85 14.85 18.42 15.16
C ASP A 85 14.10 17.40 16.04
N GLY A 86 13.12 16.68 15.50
CA GLY A 86 12.32 15.68 16.19
C GLY A 86 12.93 14.29 16.16
N GLU A 87 12.47 13.41 17.05
CA GLU A 87 12.90 12.01 17.15
C GLU A 87 12.81 11.26 15.81
N TRP A 88 11.79 11.57 15.00
CA TRP A 88 11.51 10.90 13.74
C TRP A 88 12.03 11.66 12.51
N GLY A 89 12.70 12.81 12.72
CA GLY A 89 13.15 13.70 11.64
C GLY A 89 14.07 13.02 10.64
N SER A 90 15.05 12.22 11.12
CA SER A 90 15.97 11.48 10.25
C SER A 90 15.26 10.44 9.39
N LEU A 91 14.31 9.69 9.96
CA LEU A 91 13.52 8.69 9.24
C LEU A 91 12.77 9.32 8.04
N PHE A 92 12.12 10.46 8.26
CA PHE A 92 11.39 11.16 7.19
C PHE A 92 12.31 11.86 6.20
N ALA A 93 13.49 12.32 6.62
CA ALA A 93 14.50 12.86 5.71
C ALA A 93 15.05 11.77 4.79
N ASP A 94 15.36 10.60 5.32
CA ASP A 94 15.81 9.44 4.53
C ASP A 94 14.72 8.95 3.58
N LEU A 95 13.47 8.89 4.04
CA LEU A 95 12.33 8.58 3.17
C LEU A 95 12.23 9.57 2.01
N ALA A 96 12.31 10.87 2.27
CA ALA A 96 12.25 11.90 1.23
C ALA A 96 13.39 11.74 0.21
N LYS A 97 14.60 11.43 0.68
CA LYS A 97 15.76 11.15 -0.17
C LYS A 97 15.53 9.90 -1.02
N HIS A 98 15.17 8.77 -0.43
CA HIS A 98 14.91 7.52 -1.14
C HIS A 98 13.79 7.68 -2.18
N ALA A 99 12.69 8.35 -1.81
CA ALA A 99 11.60 8.65 -2.73
C ALA A 99 12.03 9.53 -3.92
N GLY A 100 12.93 10.50 -3.68
CA GLY A 100 13.49 11.36 -4.71
C GLY A 100 14.42 10.62 -5.67
N GLU A 101 15.30 9.80 -5.13
CA GLU A 101 16.36 9.08 -5.89
C GLU A 101 15.83 7.80 -6.56
N SER A 102 14.78 7.18 -6.03
CA SER A 102 14.26 5.93 -6.59
C SER A 102 13.73 6.11 -8.02
N SER A 103 14.04 5.13 -8.85
CA SER A 103 13.52 5.01 -10.22
C SER A 103 12.17 4.30 -10.24
N PRO A 104 11.31 4.57 -11.24
CA PRO A 104 10.07 3.83 -11.42
C PRO A 104 10.33 2.40 -11.88
N HIS A 105 9.91 1.42 -11.10
CA HIS A 105 10.03 -0.02 -11.40
C HIS A 105 8.72 -0.54 -12.01
N PRO A 106 8.79 -1.50 -12.97
CA PRO A 106 7.62 -2.25 -13.40
C PRO A 106 7.25 -3.25 -12.30
N PRO A 107 6.08 -3.12 -11.65
CA PRO A 107 5.68 -4.09 -10.63
C PRO A 107 5.22 -5.40 -11.29
N MET A 108 5.40 -6.51 -10.59
CA MET A 108 4.86 -7.84 -10.92
C MET A 108 3.78 -8.20 -9.88
N PRO A 109 2.50 -7.85 -10.11
CA PRO A 109 1.45 -8.11 -9.14
C PRO A 109 1.31 -9.60 -8.84
N MET A 110 1.04 -9.92 -7.58
CA MET A 110 0.80 -11.27 -7.10
C MET A 110 -0.61 -11.73 -7.42
N THR A 111 -0.79 -13.04 -7.61
CA THR A 111 -2.11 -13.67 -7.57
C THR A 111 -2.67 -13.63 -6.13
N GLN A 112 -3.98 -13.89 -5.99
CA GLN A 112 -4.61 -13.93 -4.67
C GLN A 112 -3.99 -15.01 -3.78
N ASP A 113 -3.73 -16.19 -4.33
CA ASP A 113 -3.17 -17.31 -3.56
C ASP A 113 -1.73 -17.01 -3.09
N GLU A 114 -0.92 -16.39 -3.94
CA GLU A 114 0.43 -15.94 -3.56
C GLU A 114 0.38 -14.89 -2.45
N LEU A 115 -0.56 -13.94 -2.54
CA LEU A 115 -0.72 -12.91 -1.52
C LEU A 115 -1.16 -13.51 -0.18
N LEU A 116 -2.12 -14.44 -0.19
CA LEU A 116 -2.55 -15.17 1.00
C LEU A 116 -1.41 -15.99 1.60
N GLY A 117 -0.56 -16.58 0.77
CA GLY A 117 0.62 -17.33 1.19
C GLY A 117 1.62 -16.51 2.01
N LEU A 118 1.62 -15.17 1.92
CA LEU A 118 2.43 -14.32 2.80
C LEU A 118 1.98 -14.37 4.27
N PHE A 119 0.74 -14.82 4.52
CA PHE A 119 0.09 -14.85 5.82
C PHE A 119 -0.20 -16.27 6.31
N ASP A 120 0.25 -17.32 5.61
CA ASP A 120 -0.06 -18.73 5.92
C ASP A 120 0.42 -19.19 7.32
N GLY A 121 1.27 -18.41 7.99
CA GLY A 121 1.61 -18.61 9.40
C GLY A 121 0.52 -18.11 10.38
N ASP A 122 -0.32 -17.17 9.97
CA ASP A 122 -1.29 -16.47 10.81
C ASP A 122 -2.76 -16.89 10.56
N THR A 123 -3.03 -17.60 9.46
CA THR A 123 -4.40 -17.91 9.02
C THR A 123 -4.95 -19.22 9.58
N VAL A 124 -4.83 -19.45 10.87
CA VAL A 124 -5.66 -20.46 11.52
C VAL A 124 -7.05 -19.86 11.78
N GLY A 125 -7.96 -20.00 10.81
CA GLY A 125 -9.38 -19.93 11.04
C GLY A 125 -10.16 -18.71 10.52
N ARG A 126 -9.86 -18.18 9.34
CA ARG A 126 -10.79 -17.23 8.68
C ARG A 126 -10.96 -17.58 7.21
N ASP A 127 -12.14 -18.04 6.84
CA ASP A 127 -12.60 -18.07 5.46
C ASP A 127 -12.82 -16.63 4.96
N VAL A 128 -11.74 -15.96 4.57
CA VAL A 128 -11.84 -14.66 3.89
C VAL A 128 -11.96 -14.94 2.41
N VAL A 129 -13.18 -15.00 1.91
CA VAL A 129 -13.45 -15.01 0.47
C VAL A 129 -13.24 -13.59 -0.06
N LEU A 130 -12.00 -13.27 -0.44
CA LEU A 130 -11.71 -12.07 -1.23
C LEU A 130 -12.14 -12.36 -2.67
N GLN A 131 -13.23 -11.76 -3.11
CA GLN A 131 -13.57 -11.78 -4.54
C GLN A 131 -12.68 -10.76 -5.27
N PRO A 132 -11.87 -11.17 -6.27
CA PRO A 132 -11.09 -10.24 -7.05
C PRO A 132 -12.05 -9.37 -7.87
N ALA A 133 -12.10 -8.08 -7.56
CA ALA A 133 -12.66 -7.13 -8.49
C ALA A 133 -11.70 -7.02 -9.68
N THR A 134 -12.08 -7.54 -10.83
CA THR A 134 -11.28 -7.32 -12.04
C THR A 134 -11.47 -5.88 -12.50
N LEU A 135 -10.44 -5.29 -13.13
CA LEU A 135 -10.54 -3.94 -13.70
C LEU A 135 -11.70 -3.84 -14.71
N SER A 136 -12.13 -4.94 -15.31
CA SER A 136 -13.32 -4.99 -16.17
C SER A 136 -14.62 -4.77 -15.38
N ASP A 137 -14.67 -5.19 -14.11
CA ASP A 137 -15.83 -4.99 -13.24
C ASP A 137 -15.95 -3.53 -12.79
N LEU A 138 -14.79 -2.83 -12.66
CA LEU A 138 -14.73 -1.41 -12.32
C LEU A 138 -14.98 -0.50 -13.54
N CYS A 139 -14.74 -0.96 -14.74
CA CYS A 139 -14.88 -0.20 -16.00
C CYS A 139 -16.12 -0.57 -16.82
N SER A 140 -17.00 -1.43 -16.35
CA SER A 140 -18.25 -1.70 -17.04
C SER A 140 -19.15 -0.46 -17.00
N ALA A 141 -19.67 -0.05 -18.17
CA ALA A 141 -20.50 1.15 -18.32
C ALA A 141 -21.76 1.17 -17.43
N GLU A 142 -22.14 0.03 -16.87
CA GLU A 142 -23.25 -0.11 -15.92
C GLU A 142 -22.93 0.44 -14.52
N THR A 143 -21.66 0.46 -14.12
CA THR A 143 -21.24 1.03 -12.82
C THR A 143 -21.22 2.56 -12.82
N LEU A 144 -21.08 3.18 -13.99
CA LEU A 144 -21.08 4.65 -14.13
C LEU A 144 -22.46 5.27 -14.04
N ASN A 145 -23.53 4.48 -14.08
CA ASN A 145 -24.91 4.97 -14.14
C ASN A 145 -25.77 4.59 -12.91
N LYS A 146 -25.14 4.13 -11.82
CA LYS A 146 -25.84 3.97 -10.54
C LYS A 146 -25.81 5.27 -9.77
N PRO A 147 -26.97 5.76 -9.29
CA PRO A 147 -27.01 6.95 -8.45
C PRO A 147 -26.17 6.72 -7.18
N SER A 148 -25.43 7.75 -6.83
CA SER A 148 -24.55 7.91 -5.70
C SER A 148 -24.88 7.00 -4.50
N LEU A 149 -23.86 6.27 -4.03
CA LEU A 149 -23.84 5.69 -2.69
C LEU A 149 -24.15 6.81 -1.68
N GLU A 150 -25.32 6.75 -1.06
CA GLU A 150 -25.58 7.48 0.17
C GLU A 150 -24.66 6.95 1.24
N VAL A 151 -23.64 7.71 1.58
CA VAL A 151 -22.82 7.44 2.77
C VAL A 151 -23.66 7.85 3.97
N VAL A 152 -24.32 6.88 4.61
CA VAL A 152 -24.98 7.08 5.89
C VAL A 152 -23.86 7.16 6.94
N TYR A 153 -23.56 8.37 7.40
CA TYR A 153 -22.81 8.58 8.63
C TYR A 153 -23.72 8.28 9.80
N ASP A 154 -23.61 7.11 10.39
CA ASP A 154 -24.16 6.87 11.73
C ASP A 154 -23.29 7.63 12.73
N SER A 155 -23.90 8.66 13.30
CA SER A 155 -23.33 9.45 14.41
C SER A 155 -23.44 8.63 15.70
N ILE A 156 -22.30 8.20 16.25
CA ILE A 156 -22.15 7.92 17.69
C ILE A 156 -20.88 8.60 18.17
#